data_55bbf417b047100b30b0157293fffb79
#
_entry.id   55bbf417b047100b30b0157293fffb79
#
_cell.length_a   1.000
_cell.length_b   1.000
_cell.length_c   1.000
_cell.angle_alpha   90.00
_cell.angle_beta   90.00
_cell.angle_gamma   90.00
#
_symmetry.space_group_name_H-M   'P 1'
#
loop_
_entity.id
_entity.type
_entity.pdbx_description
1 polymer ?
#
loop_
_entity_poly.entity_id
_entity_poly.type
_entity_poly.pdbx_seq_one_letter_code
_entity_poly.pdbx_strand_id
1 'polypeptide(L)'
;MSKIAVIYWSGTGNTEAMADLVANAATAAGASVDKFTASEFNVSSAGDYTGFALGCPAMGAEQLEESEFEPMYQDLRGSLSGKPVGLFGSYGWGDGEWIRTWAEDAEAAGARLVVEPVMANGPPAGDAETACAALGTPLAHT
;
A
#
# COMPACT_ATOMS: atom_id res chain seq x y z
N MET A 1 -0.82 -16.53 12.69
CA MET A 1 0.07 -16.16 11.60
C MET A 1 -0.55 -15.04 10.78
N SER A 2 0.24 -14.03 10.44
CA SER A 2 -0.25 -12.90 9.64
C SER A 2 -0.36 -13.27 8.17
N LYS A 3 -1.45 -12.86 7.55
CA LYS A 3 -1.66 -13.02 6.12
C LYS A 3 -1.89 -11.64 5.52
N ILE A 4 -0.98 -11.20 4.67
CA ILE A 4 -0.93 -9.82 4.17
C ILE A 4 -1.24 -9.79 2.68
N ALA A 5 -2.13 -8.87 2.26
CA ALA A 5 -2.38 -8.59 0.86
C ALA A 5 -1.60 -7.33 0.48
N VAL A 6 -0.73 -7.42 -0.50
CA VAL A 6 -0.05 -6.27 -1.09
C VAL A 6 -0.78 -5.96 -2.40
N ILE A 7 -1.47 -4.83 -2.44
CA ILE A 7 -2.31 -4.45 -3.58
C ILE A 7 -1.78 -3.13 -4.13
N TYR A 8 -1.46 -3.08 -5.42
CA TYR A 8 -0.83 -1.91 -6.01
C TYR A 8 -1.28 -1.65 -7.44
N TRP A 9 -1.06 -0.41 -7.89
CA TRP A 9 -1.15 -0.03 -9.29
C TRP A 9 0.18 0.61 -9.68
N SER A 10 0.70 0.28 -10.86
CA SER A 10 1.97 0.83 -11.33
C SER A 10 1.91 1.05 -12.84
N GLY A 11 2.29 2.25 -13.29
CA GLY A 11 2.37 2.57 -14.71
C GLY A 11 3.79 2.45 -15.24
N THR A 12 4.78 2.86 -14.44
CA THR A 12 6.20 2.88 -14.86
C THR A 12 7.04 1.78 -14.24
N GLY A 13 6.50 1.05 -13.27
CA GLY A 13 7.23 0.02 -12.54
C GLY A 13 7.83 0.47 -11.22
N ASN A 14 7.81 1.76 -10.91
CA ASN A 14 8.38 2.27 -9.65
C ASN A 14 7.58 1.82 -8.43
N THR A 15 6.27 1.97 -8.47
CA THR A 15 5.41 1.51 -7.37
C THR A 15 5.42 0.00 -7.25
N GLU A 16 5.53 -0.72 -8.37
CA GLU A 16 5.68 -2.18 -8.35
C GLU A 16 6.97 -2.58 -7.63
N ALA A 17 8.07 -1.88 -7.89
CA ALA A 17 9.34 -2.16 -7.19
C ALA A 17 9.18 -1.93 -5.68
N MET A 18 8.44 -0.90 -5.28
CA MET A 18 8.13 -0.66 -3.86
C MET A 18 7.30 -1.80 -3.29
N ALA A 19 6.29 -2.27 -4.04
CA ALA A 19 5.45 -3.39 -3.61
C ALA A 19 6.29 -4.65 -3.37
N ASP A 20 7.28 -4.92 -4.23
CA ASP A 20 8.18 -6.06 -4.07
C ASP A 20 9.01 -5.96 -2.80
N LEU A 21 9.51 -4.76 -2.49
CA LEU A 21 10.29 -4.55 -1.25
C LEU A 21 9.43 -4.78 -0.01
N VAL A 22 8.21 -4.25 -0.02
CA VAL A 22 7.26 -4.43 1.09
C VAL A 22 6.93 -5.92 1.26
N ALA A 23 6.59 -6.60 0.16
CA ALA A 23 6.23 -8.01 0.19
C ALA A 23 7.38 -8.88 0.68
N ASN A 24 8.59 -8.60 0.21
CA ASN A 24 9.78 -9.38 0.62
C ASN A 24 10.07 -9.19 2.11
N ALA A 25 9.94 -7.98 2.64
CA ALA A 25 10.17 -7.71 4.04
C ALA A 25 9.14 -8.41 4.93
N ALA A 26 7.87 -8.37 4.55
CA ALA A 26 6.82 -9.04 5.31
C ALA A 26 7.01 -10.56 5.29
N THR A 27 7.39 -11.12 4.15
CA THR A 27 7.67 -12.55 4.01
C THR A 27 8.87 -12.96 4.89
N ALA A 28 9.93 -12.16 4.86
CA ALA A 28 11.13 -12.43 5.68
C ALA A 28 10.82 -12.38 7.17
N ALA A 29 9.83 -11.60 7.58
CA ALA A 29 9.41 -11.49 8.97
C ALA A 29 8.40 -12.57 9.37
N GLY A 30 8.05 -13.50 8.47
CA GLY A 30 7.23 -14.66 8.78
C GLY A 30 5.79 -14.63 8.32
N ALA A 31 5.36 -13.58 7.63
CA ALA A 31 3.99 -13.49 7.14
C ALA A 31 3.78 -14.31 5.87
N SER A 32 2.54 -14.73 5.64
CA SER A 32 2.11 -15.22 4.34
C SER A 32 1.68 -14.00 3.52
N VAL A 33 2.22 -13.82 2.33
CA VAL A 33 1.99 -12.62 1.52
C VAL A 33 1.47 -12.99 0.15
N ASP A 34 0.37 -12.36 -0.25
CA ASP A 34 -0.14 -12.44 -1.62
C ASP A 34 -0.06 -11.05 -2.23
N LYS A 35 0.48 -10.96 -3.45
CA LYS A 35 0.66 -9.70 -4.15
C LYS A 35 -0.29 -9.61 -5.34
N PHE A 36 -1.02 -8.51 -5.43
CA PHE A 36 -2.02 -8.27 -6.47
C PHE A 36 -1.87 -6.90 -7.10
N THR A 37 -2.18 -6.80 -8.39
CA THR A 37 -2.51 -5.49 -8.94
C THR A 37 -3.94 -5.13 -8.51
N ALA A 38 -4.29 -3.84 -8.61
CA ALA A 38 -5.63 -3.39 -8.22
C ALA A 38 -6.74 -4.14 -8.98
N SER A 39 -6.52 -4.43 -10.27
CA SER A 39 -7.51 -5.12 -11.08
C SER A 39 -7.63 -6.62 -10.75
N GLU A 40 -6.61 -7.20 -10.14
CA GLU A 40 -6.60 -8.63 -9.79
C GLU A 40 -7.23 -8.92 -8.44
N PHE A 41 -7.28 -7.94 -7.55
CA PHE A 41 -7.77 -8.19 -6.18
C PHE A 41 -9.28 -8.23 -6.12
N ASN A 42 -9.81 -9.29 -5.52
CA ASN A 42 -11.24 -9.42 -5.28
C ASN A 42 -11.54 -8.98 -3.85
N VAL A 43 -12.25 -7.87 -3.72
CA VAL A 43 -12.56 -7.27 -2.40
C VAL A 43 -13.34 -8.22 -1.50
N SER A 44 -14.09 -9.17 -2.08
CA SER A 44 -14.80 -10.17 -1.27
C SER A 44 -13.86 -11.06 -0.48
N SER A 45 -12.57 -11.11 -0.85
CA SER A 45 -11.54 -11.88 -0.14
C SER A 45 -10.87 -11.08 0.98
N ALA A 46 -11.27 -9.82 1.20
CA ALA A 46 -10.61 -8.95 2.18
C ALA A 46 -10.60 -9.56 3.60
N GLY A 47 -11.64 -10.29 3.97
CA GLY A 47 -11.71 -10.92 5.28
C GLY A 47 -10.70 -12.04 5.51
N ASP A 48 -10.05 -12.52 4.46
CA ASP A 48 -9.03 -13.57 4.57
C ASP A 48 -7.68 -13.02 5.01
N TYR A 49 -7.52 -11.69 5.05
CA TYR A 49 -6.23 -11.05 5.34
C TYR A 49 -6.26 -10.34 6.69
N THR A 50 -5.12 -10.43 7.39
CA THR A 50 -4.98 -9.76 8.68
C THR A 50 -4.51 -8.32 8.52
N GLY A 51 -3.91 -7.98 7.39
CA GLY A 51 -3.44 -6.63 7.10
C GLY A 51 -3.24 -6.38 5.62
N PHE A 52 -3.06 -5.12 5.25
CA PHE A 52 -2.94 -4.70 3.87
C PHE A 52 -1.79 -3.74 3.67
N ALA A 53 -1.06 -3.90 2.56
CA ALA A 53 -0.11 -2.90 2.09
C ALA A 53 -0.65 -2.40 0.75
N LEU A 54 -0.97 -1.11 0.68
CA LEU A 54 -1.62 -0.53 -0.49
C LEU A 54 -0.67 0.45 -1.16
N GLY A 55 -0.46 0.27 -2.46
CA GLY A 55 0.48 1.09 -3.22
C GLY A 55 -0.14 1.72 -4.46
N CYS A 56 0.03 3.03 -4.62
CA CYS A 56 -0.47 3.77 -5.77
C CYS A 56 0.38 5.03 -5.97
N PRO A 57 0.87 5.29 -7.20
CA PRO A 57 1.65 6.50 -7.45
C PRO A 57 0.74 7.74 -7.48
N ALA A 58 1.36 8.92 -7.38
CA ALA A 58 0.65 10.17 -7.58
C ALA A 58 0.23 10.29 -9.04
N MET A 59 -1.05 10.59 -9.27
CA MET A 59 -1.61 10.72 -10.63
C MET A 59 -2.28 12.08 -10.78
N GLY A 60 -2.26 12.60 -12.00
CA GLY A 60 -3.00 13.82 -12.34
C GLY A 60 -2.73 14.97 -11.36
N ALA A 61 -3.74 15.44 -10.66
CA ALA A 61 -3.64 16.52 -9.67
C ALA A 61 -3.37 15.98 -8.27
N GLU A 62 -2.35 15.14 -8.11
CA GLU A 62 -2.01 14.46 -6.86
C GLU A 62 -3.19 13.69 -6.28
N GLN A 63 -3.64 12.71 -7.04
CA GLN A 63 -4.75 11.84 -6.63
C GLN A 63 -4.41 10.39 -6.97
N LEU A 64 -5.23 9.45 -6.48
CA LEU A 64 -5.07 8.03 -6.79
C LEU A 64 -5.42 7.77 -8.25
N GLU A 65 -4.88 6.67 -8.79
CA GLU A 65 -5.21 6.25 -10.15
C GLU A 65 -6.71 5.94 -10.24
N GLU A 66 -7.38 6.53 -11.21
CA GLU A 66 -8.85 6.61 -11.26
C GLU A 66 -9.55 5.39 -11.86
N SER A 67 -8.88 4.65 -12.75
CA SER A 67 -9.57 3.61 -13.53
C SER A 67 -9.60 2.24 -12.84
N GLU A 68 -8.60 1.91 -12.06
CA GLU A 68 -8.48 0.60 -11.43
C GLU A 68 -8.26 0.69 -9.93
N PHE A 69 -7.33 1.53 -9.47
CA PHE A 69 -6.98 1.57 -8.06
C PHE A 69 -8.04 2.24 -7.20
N GLU A 70 -8.49 3.42 -7.58
CA GLU A 70 -9.48 4.14 -6.77
C GLU A 70 -10.79 3.37 -6.62
N PRO A 71 -11.37 2.78 -7.70
CA PRO A 71 -12.58 1.96 -7.51
C PRO A 71 -12.36 0.77 -6.58
N MET A 72 -11.22 0.09 -6.69
CA MET A 72 -10.87 -1.01 -5.80
C MET A 72 -10.77 -0.51 -4.36
N TYR A 73 -10.08 0.61 -4.16
CA TYR A 73 -9.89 1.17 -2.82
C TYR A 73 -11.23 1.59 -2.19
N GLN A 74 -12.12 2.22 -2.96
CA GLN A 74 -13.43 2.61 -2.43
C GLN A 74 -14.25 1.41 -1.96
N ASP A 75 -14.15 0.29 -2.68
CA ASP A 75 -14.80 -0.94 -2.27
C ASP A 75 -14.13 -1.56 -1.06
N LEU A 76 -12.80 -1.49 -0.99
CA LEU A 76 -12.01 -2.12 0.08
C LEU A 76 -12.10 -1.35 1.40
N ARG A 77 -12.24 -0.03 1.34
CA ARG A 77 -12.10 0.81 2.54
C ARG A 77 -13.10 0.45 3.65
N GLY A 78 -14.26 -0.08 3.29
CA GLY A 78 -15.23 -0.54 4.28
C GLY A 78 -14.77 -1.77 5.07
N SER A 79 -13.75 -2.48 4.58
CA SER A 79 -13.18 -3.66 5.22
C SER A 79 -11.91 -3.34 6.01
N LEU A 80 -11.47 -2.09 6.04
CA LEU A 80 -10.20 -1.72 6.68
C LEU A 80 -10.34 -1.40 8.17
N SER A 81 -11.55 -1.28 8.69
CA SER A 81 -11.75 -0.91 10.09
C SER A 81 -11.05 -1.88 11.04
N GLY A 82 -10.17 -1.35 11.88
CA GLY A 82 -9.39 -2.13 12.83
C GLY A 82 -8.23 -2.90 12.23
N LYS A 83 -8.05 -2.86 10.92
CA LYS A 83 -6.97 -3.59 10.25
C LYS A 83 -5.68 -2.79 10.20
N PRO A 84 -4.52 -3.43 10.40
CA PRO A 84 -3.24 -2.77 10.15
C PRO A 84 -3.04 -2.57 8.65
N VAL A 85 -2.64 -1.36 8.28
CA VAL A 85 -2.48 -0.95 6.88
C VAL A 85 -1.19 -0.16 6.72
N GLY A 86 -0.50 -0.38 5.61
CA GLY A 86 0.63 0.44 5.19
C GLY A 86 0.36 1.03 3.82
N LEU A 87 0.72 2.29 3.61
CA LEU A 87 0.54 2.98 2.33
C LEU A 87 1.89 3.34 1.73
N PHE A 88 2.02 3.17 0.43
CA PHE A 88 3.25 3.54 -0.27
C PHE A 88 2.95 3.99 -1.70
N GLY A 89 3.89 4.71 -2.30
CA GLY A 89 3.73 5.12 -3.69
C GLY A 89 4.91 5.94 -4.19
N SER A 90 5.10 5.91 -5.51
CA SER A 90 6.11 6.68 -6.20
C SER A 90 5.50 7.98 -6.72
N TYR A 91 6.34 9.04 -6.86
CA TYR A 91 5.90 10.28 -7.48
C TYR A 91 7.05 10.88 -8.28
N GLY A 92 6.71 11.70 -9.30
CA GLY A 92 7.71 12.39 -10.12
C GLY A 92 7.62 13.90 -9.96
N TRP A 93 6.55 14.40 -9.32
CA TRP A 93 6.30 15.83 -9.10
C TRP A 93 5.31 15.98 -7.96
N GLY A 94 5.17 17.20 -7.47
CA GLY A 94 4.34 17.43 -6.29
C GLY A 94 5.12 17.17 -5.00
N ASP A 95 4.44 17.21 -3.87
CA ASP A 95 5.07 17.13 -2.56
C ASP A 95 4.49 16.04 -1.64
N GLY A 96 3.75 15.08 -2.21
CA GLY A 96 3.17 14.00 -1.42
C GLY A 96 1.76 14.26 -0.93
N GLU A 97 1.09 15.29 -1.44
CA GLU A 97 -0.28 15.58 -1.02
C GLU A 97 -1.23 14.41 -1.26
N TRP A 98 -1.06 13.67 -2.38
CA TRP A 98 -1.92 12.52 -2.70
C TRP A 98 -1.89 11.47 -1.61
N ILE A 99 -0.71 11.18 -1.08
CA ILE A 99 -0.58 10.09 -0.10
C ILE A 99 -0.96 10.56 1.31
N ARG A 100 -0.78 11.85 1.61
CA ARG A 100 -1.25 12.42 2.89
C ARG A 100 -2.77 12.43 2.94
N THR A 101 -3.42 12.87 1.87
CA THR A 101 -4.88 12.84 1.76
C THR A 101 -5.42 11.40 1.84
N TRP A 102 -4.73 10.48 1.18
CA TRP A 102 -5.08 9.06 1.22
C TRP A 102 -4.96 8.50 2.64
N ALA A 103 -3.88 8.84 3.34
CA ALA A 103 -3.69 8.39 4.72
C ALA A 103 -4.82 8.88 5.63
N GLU A 104 -5.23 10.14 5.49
CA GLU A 104 -6.34 10.69 6.25
C GLU A 104 -7.64 9.95 5.95
N ASP A 105 -7.90 9.62 4.69
CA ASP A 105 -9.09 8.88 4.30
C ASP A 105 -9.07 7.46 4.88
N ALA A 106 -7.92 6.79 4.82
CA ALA A 106 -7.80 5.43 5.36
C ALA A 106 -8.02 5.41 6.87
N GLU A 107 -7.46 6.38 7.58
CA GLU A 107 -7.68 6.50 9.02
C GLU A 107 -9.13 6.82 9.35
N ALA A 108 -9.78 7.65 8.54
CA ALA A 108 -11.21 7.94 8.71
C ALA A 108 -12.07 6.70 8.49
N ALA A 109 -11.61 5.75 7.68
CA ALA A 109 -12.28 4.47 7.46
C ALA A 109 -12.02 3.47 8.59
N GLY A 110 -11.20 3.81 9.56
CA GLY A 110 -10.88 2.96 10.71
C GLY A 110 -9.61 2.14 10.57
N ALA A 111 -8.84 2.34 9.49
CA ALA A 111 -7.57 1.64 9.30
C ALA A 111 -6.54 2.11 10.33
N ARG A 112 -5.68 1.19 10.72
CA ARG A 112 -4.59 1.48 11.65
C ARG A 112 -3.28 1.50 10.85
N LEU A 113 -2.74 2.70 10.58
CA LEU A 113 -1.49 2.81 9.84
C LEU A 113 -0.34 2.35 10.71
N VAL A 114 0.40 1.35 10.23
CA VAL A 114 1.50 0.76 11.01
C VAL A 114 2.74 1.65 11.05
N VAL A 115 2.94 2.44 9.99
CA VAL A 115 4.01 3.44 9.90
C VAL A 115 3.49 4.60 9.06
N GLU A 116 4.24 5.70 9.01
CA GLU A 116 3.90 6.79 8.10
C GLU A 116 3.94 6.32 6.65
N PRO A 117 3.11 6.89 5.77
CA PRO A 117 3.12 6.53 4.35
C PRO A 117 4.52 6.68 3.75
N VAL A 118 4.89 5.73 2.90
CA VAL A 118 6.22 5.70 2.28
C VAL A 118 6.14 6.27 0.87
N MET A 119 6.97 7.27 0.58
CA MET A 119 7.05 7.91 -0.73
C MET A 119 8.42 7.70 -1.34
N ALA A 120 8.48 7.52 -2.66
CA ALA A 120 9.74 7.49 -3.40
C ALA A 120 9.63 8.41 -4.60
N ASN A 121 10.62 9.30 -4.79
CA ASN A 121 10.70 10.12 -5.99
C ASN A 121 11.37 9.27 -7.08
N GLY A 122 10.56 8.76 -8.02
CA GLY A 122 11.04 7.81 -9.02
C GLY A 122 11.19 6.41 -8.44
N PRO A 123 12.24 5.67 -8.83
CA PRO A 123 12.47 4.32 -8.30
C PRO A 123 12.81 4.35 -6.80
N PRO A 124 12.41 3.32 -6.04
CA PRO A 124 12.77 3.27 -4.63
C PRO A 124 14.28 2.97 -4.48
N ALA A 125 14.99 3.87 -3.81
CA ALA A 125 16.43 3.73 -3.60
C ALA A 125 16.79 4.42 -2.28
N GLY A 126 17.87 4.00 -1.64
CA GLY A 126 18.34 4.61 -0.40
C GLY A 126 17.28 4.57 0.70
N ASP A 127 16.91 5.73 1.22
CA ASP A 127 15.95 5.84 2.32
C ASP A 127 14.58 5.25 1.97
N ALA A 128 14.12 5.40 0.72
CA ALA A 128 12.84 4.85 0.29
C ALA A 128 12.86 3.32 0.29
N GLU A 129 13.97 2.71 -0.12
CA GLU A 129 14.12 1.25 -0.08
C GLU A 129 14.04 0.75 1.36
N THR A 130 14.77 1.39 2.27
CA THR A 130 14.75 1.06 3.68
C THR A 130 13.35 1.25 4.29
N ALA A 131 12.66 2.34 3.92
CA ALA A 131 11.33 2.64 4.42
C ALA A 131 10.29 1.62 3.94
N CYS A 132 10.40 1.12 2.71
CA CYS A 132 9.52 0.07 2.22
C CYS A 132 9.67 -1.22 3.05
N ALA A 133 10.90 -1.60 3.37
CA ALA A 133 11.13 -2.76 4.24
C ALA A 133 10.57 -2.51 5.65
N ALA A 134 10.75 -1.29 6.17
CA ALA A 134 10.23 -0.92 7.48
C ALA A 134 8.70 -0.88 7.52
N LEU A 135 8.03 -0.79 6.37
CA LEU A 135 6.58 -0.89 6.29
C LEU A 135 6.12 -2.34 6.33
N GLY A 136 6.80 -3.22 5.61
CA GLY A 136 6.41 -4.63 5.50
C GLY A 136 6.58 -5.40 6.81
N THR A 137 7.67 -5.16 7.53
CA THR A 137 8.00 -5.89 8.75
C THR A 137 6.93 -5.77 9.84
N PRO A 138 6.44 -4.56 10.20
CA PRO A 138 5.39 -4.45 11.21
C PRO A 138 4.08 -5.14 10.84
N LEU A 139 3.75 -5.17 9.55
CA LEU A 139 2.53 -5.85 9.10
C LEU A 139 2.58 -7.34 9.45
N ALA A 140 3.76 -7.95 9.37
CA ALA A 140 3.94 -9.36 9.68
C ALA A 140 3.75 -9.68 11.17
N HIS A 141 3.81 -8.67 12.03
CA HIS A 141 3.70 -8.84 13.48
C HIS A 141 2.34 -8.44 14.05
N THR A 142 1.33 -8.32 13.21
CA THR A 142 0.00 -7.91 13.66
C THR A 142 -0.97 -9.07 13.84
#